data_88a96df9b6ce08c6aba7b23cc9604e37
#
_entry.id   88a96df9b6ce08c6aba7b23cc9604e37
#
_cell.length_a   1.000
_cell.length_b   1.000
_cell.length_c   1.000
_cell.angle_alpha   90.00
_cell.angle_beta   90.00
_cell.angle_gamma   90.00
#
_symmetry.space_group_name_H-M   'P 1'
#
loop_
_entity.id
_entity.type
_entity.pdbx_description
1 polymer ?
#
loop_
_entity_poly.entity_id
_entity_poly.type
_entity_poly.pdbx_seq_one_letter_code
_entity_poly.pdbx_strand_id
1 'polypeptide(L)'
;MPLIESDLLYLGVIETPTRYQLKFEQIYLARPTHWEQDGSASPLMPNEARLRNLTYSAPLYVDVLKSEWRDGEERPRESKHEKLFLGKIPIMLRSQFCLLSGLNDHELTELNECPLDPGAYFIINGSEKVLIAQEKMGTNTGEFKLMFVIHSLYG
;
A
#
# COMPACT_ATOMS: atom_id res chain seq x y z
N MET A 1 22.12 17.42 -21.85
CA MET A 1 22.92 18.63 -22.02
C MET A 1 22.53 19.53 -20.85
N PRO A 2 23.40 19.77 -19.85
CA PRO A 2 23.02 20.64 -18.74
C PRO A 2 22.88 22.05 -19.25
N LEU A 3 21.78 22.71 -18.90
CA LEU A 3 21.57 24.13 -19.16
C LEU A 3 22.69 24.92 -18.49
N ILE A 4 23.38 25.69 -19.27
CA ILE A 4 24.52 26.50 -18.82
C ILE A 4 23.95 27.65 -17.97
N GLU A 5 24.55 27.94 -16.81
CA GLU A 5 24.18 29.03 -15.89
C GLU A 5 23.99 30.40 -16.55
N SER A 6 24.57 30.59 -17.74
CA SER A 6 24.42 31.82 -18.52
C SER A 6 23.02 32.07 -19.09
N ASP A 7 22.21 31.03 -19.28
CA ASP A 7 20.87 31.16 -19.87
C ASP A 7 19.81 31.55 -18.81
N LEU A 8 20.09 31.28 -17.53
CA LEU A 8 19.24 31.68 -16.40
C LEU A 8 19.36 33.16 -16.05
N LEU A 9 20.53 33.77 -16.32
CA LEU A 9 20.77 35.21 -16.11
C LEU A 9 19.99 36.09 -17.10
N TYR A 10 19.62 35.58 -18.26
CA TYR A 10 18.90 36.34 -19.28
C TYR A 10 17.39 36.47 -19.03
N LEU A 11 16.82 35.59 -18.20
CA LEU A 11 15.39 35.59 -17.85
C LEU A 11 15.05 36.39 -16.58
N GLY A 12 16.04 36.91 -15.85
CA GLY A 12 15.80 37.74 -14.67
C GLY A 12 15.15 37.04 -13.50
N VAL A 13 14.98 35.70 -13.56
CA VAL A 13 14.45 34.87 -12.48
C VAL A 13 15.60 34.07 -11.93
N ILE A 14 16.26 34.62 -10.90
CA ILE A 14 17.15 33.79 -10.06
C ILE A 14 16.25 32.94 -9.21
N GLU A 15 15.87 31.77 -9.71
CA GLU A 15 15.26 30.73 -8.85
C GLU A 15 16.36 30.22 -7.93
N THR A 16 16.31 30.63 -6.68
CA THR A 16 17.16 30.07 -5.64
C THR A 16 16.91 28.58 -5.55
N PRO A 17 17.95 27.72 -5.57
CA PRO A 17 17.77 26.28 -5.51
C PRO A 17 17.02 25.91 -4.23
N THR A 18 15.82 25.36 -4.39
CA THR A 18 14.99 24.93 -3.27
C THR A 18 15.23 23.44 -3.02
N ARG A 19 15.71 23.12 -1.83
CA ARG A 19 15.88 21.73 -1.40
C ARG A 19 14.66 21.27 -0.63
N TYR A 20 14.09 20.14 -1.05
CA TYR A 20 12.99 19.49 -0.35
C TYR A 20 13.45 18.19 0.32
N GLN A 21 12.96 17.97 1.54
CA GLN A 21 13.09 16.69 2.24
C GLN A 21 11.72 16.23 2.69
N LEU A 22 11.38 14.97 2.37
CA LEU A 22 10.18 14.30 2.85
C LEU A 22 10.60 13.22 3.84
N LYS A 23 10.03 13.27 5.04
CA LYS A 23 10.20 12.25 6.06
C LYS A 23 8.86 11.60 6.31
N PHE A 24 8.80 10.29 6.08
CA PHE A 24 7.66 9.48 6.45
C PHE A 24 7.76 9.13 7.93
N GLU A 25 6.71 9.41 8.70
CA GLU A 25 6.68 9.16 10.13
C GLU A 25 5.86 7.90 10.43
N GLN A 26 4.65 8.06 10.94
CA GLN A 26 3.78 6.95 11.32
C GLN A 26 2.91 6.48 10.16
N ILE A 27 2.78 5.15 10.01
CA ILE A 27 1.88 4.51 9.05
C ILE A 27 0.68 3.93 9.79
N TYR A 28 -0.52 4.14 9.26
CA TYR A 28 -1.77 3.65 9.82
C TYR A 28 -2.52 2.84 8.78
N LEU A 29 -2.83 1.59 9.11
CA LEU A 29 -3.77 0.78 8.36
C LEU A 29 -5.10 0.79 9.12
N ALA A 30 -6.13 1.36 8.53
CA ALA A 30 -7.45 1.39 9.12
C ALA A 30 -8.19 0.05 8.93
N ARG A 31 -9.41 -0.05 9.45
CA ARG A 31 -10.26 -1.23 9.21
C ARG A 31 -10.92 -1.13 7.82
N PRO A 32 -11.29 -2.26 7.20
CA PRO A 32 -12.04 -2.26 5.95
C PRO A 32 -13.27 -1.36 6.02
N THR A 33 -13.32 -0.39 5.12
CA THR A 33 -14.34 0.67 5.11
C THR A 33 -14.75 0.99 3.68
N HIS A 34 -16.05 1.13 3.47
CA HIS A 34 -16.63 1.62 2.21
C HIS A 34 -17.20 3.02 2.41
N TRP A 35 -17.01 3.88 1.41
CA TRP A 35 -17.63 5.20 1.34
C TRP A 35 -18.76 5.15 0.32
N GLU A 36 -19.96 5.47 0.80
CA GLU A 36 -21.12 5.57 -0.07
C GLU A 36 -21.08 6.88 -0.88
N GLN A 37 -21.97 7.00 -1.87
CA GLN A 37 -22.02 8.18 -2.74
C GLN A 37 -22.36 9.48 -1.98
N ASP A 38 -23.06 9.37 -0.87
CA ASP A 38 -23.40 10.49 0.03
C ASP A 38 -22.22 10.93 0.92
N GLY A 39 -21.07 10.24 0.82
CA GLY A 39 -19.88 10.49 1.62
C GLY A 39 -19.88 9.83 3.00
N SER A 40 -20.90 9.06 3.34
CA SER A 40 -20.93 8.28 4.59
C SER A 40 -19.95 7.13 4.53
N ALA A 41 -19.27 6.87 5.65
CA ALA A 41 -18.32 5.76 5.78
C ALA A 41 -18.95 4.66 6.63
N SER A 42 -18.97 3.44 6.09
CA SER A 42 -19.47 2.25 6.78
C SER A 42 -18.40 1.14 6.81
N PRO A 43 -18.36 0.32 7.87
CA PRO A 43 -17.53 -0.89 7.85
C PRO A 43 -17.95 -1.78 6.68
N LEU A 44 -16.99 -2.21 5.86
CA LEU A 44 -17.24 -3.10 4.74
C LEU A 44 -17.12 -4.54 5.20
N MET A 45 -18.21 -5.29 5.18
CA MET A 45 -18.19 -6.72 5.48
C MET A 45 -17.83 -7.56 4.25
N PRO A 46 -17.16 -8.73 4.41
CA PRO A 46 -16.79 -9.57 3.29
C PRO A 46 -17.98 -10.03 2.45
N ASN A 47 -19.09 -10.43 3.07
CA ASN A 47 -20.31 -10.82 2.37
C ASN A 47 -20.87 -9.66 1.52
N GLU A 48 -20.90 -8.44 2.07
CA GLU A 48 -21.30 -7.26 1.35
C GLU A 48 -20.39 -6.97 0.15
N ALA A 49 -19.07 -7.13 0.33
CA ALA A 49 -18.11 -6.95 -0.76
C ALA A 49 -18.36 -7.94 -1.91
N ARG A 50 -18.75 -9.20 -1.63
CA ARG A 50 -19.13 -10.19 -2.65
C ARG A 50 -20.40 -9.78 -3.40
N LEU A 51 -21.45 -9.40 -2.65
CA LEU A 51 -22.76 -9.08 -3.23
C LEU A 51 -22.75 -7.79 -4.07
N ARG A 52 -22.00 -6.79 -3.65
CA ARG A 52 -21.91 -5.49 -4.31
C ARG A 52 -20.75 -5.38 -5.31
N ASN A 53 -20.06 -6.48 -5.62
CA ASN A 53 -18.89 -6.50 -6.50
C ASN A 53 -17.79 -5.50 -6.08
N LEU A 54 -17.56 -5.37 -4.78
CA LEU A 54 -16.57 -4.49 -4.21
C LEU A 54 -15.27 -5.24 -3.87
N THR A 55 -14.19 -4.51 -3.68
CA THR A 55 -12.94 -5.05 -3.15
C THR A 55 -12.91 -4.88 -1.64
N TYR A 56 -12.72 -5.99 -0.91
CA TYR A 56 -12.55 -5.98 0.54
C TYR A 56 -11.18 -5.44 0.90
N SER A 57 -11.11 -4.16 1.22
CA SER A 57 -9.85 -3.44 1.40
C SER A 57 -9.92 -2.40 2.51
N ALA A 58 -8.77 -2.12 3.11
CA ALA A 58 -8.60 -1.13 4.16
C ALA A 58 -7.78 0.06 3.64
N PRO A 59 -8.11 1.30 4.03
CA PRO A 59 -7.35 2.47 3.66
C PRO A 59 -6.05 2.55 4.46
N LEU A 60 -4.98 2.92 3.75
CA LEU A 60 -3.64 3.15 4.30
C LEU A 60 -3.38 4.65 4.35
N TYR A 61 -2.93 5.11 5.51
CA TYR A 61 -2.56 6.49 5.76
C TYR A 61 -1.13 6.58 6.26
N VAL A 62 -0.51 7.74 6.03
CA VAL A 62 0.84 8.04 6.52
C VAL A 62 0.92 9.49 6.98
N ASP A 63 1.72 9.72 8.03
CA ASP A 63 2.11 11.06 8.43
C ASP A 63 3.40 11.42 7.72
N VAL A 64 3.43 12.61 7.09
CA VAL A 64 4.57 13.10 6.30
C VAL A 64 4.98 14.47 6.83
N LEU A 65 6.26 14.59 7.17
CA LEU A 65 6.91 15.86 7.45
C LEU A 65 7.65 16.31 6.19
N LYS A 66 7.23 17.45 5.64
CA LYS A 66 7.89 18.13 4.53
C LYS A 66 8.75 19.25 5.09
N SER A 67 10.05 19.23 4.79
CA SER A 67 10.97 20.31 5.09
C SER A 67 11.47 20.95 3.79
N GLU A 68 11.37 22.26 3.71
CA GLU A 68 11.74 23.06 2.55
C GLU A 68 12.84 24.05 2.94
N TRP A 69 13.99 23.99 2.27
CA TRP A 69 15.10 24.94 2.41
C TRP A 69 15.14 25.87 1.23
N ARG A 70 15.15 27.18 1.49
CA ARG A 70 15.41 28.22 0.50
C ARG A 70 16.78 28.82 0.75
N ASP A 71 17.45 29.24 -0.32
CA ASP A 71 18.75 29.92 -0.19
C ASP A 71 18.60 31.16 0.69
N GLY A 72 19.48 31.28 1.69
CA GLY A 72 19.49 32.39 2.66
C GLY A 72 18.69 32.15 3.93
N GLU A 73 17.97 31.03 4.06
CA GLU A 73 17.27 30.66 5.29
C GLU A 73 18.11 29.64 6.09
N GLU A 74 18.41 29.95 7.36
CA GLU A 74 19.16 29.05 8.26
C GLU A 74 18.32 27.84 8.71
N ARG A 75 17.00 27.93 8.66
CA ARG A 75 16.09 26.88 9.12
C ARG A 75 15.10 26.49 8.04
N PRO A 76 14.81 25.20 7.88
CA PRO A 76 13.81 24.75 6.93
C PRO A 76 12.41 25.18 7.38
N ARG A 77 11.56 25.49 6.39
CA ARG A 77 10.12 25.61 6.62
C ARG A 77 9.53 24.20 6.71
N GLU A 78 9.05 23.82 7.88
CA GLU A 78 8.45 22.52 8.10
C GLU A 78 6.92 22.60 7.97
N SER A 79 6.34 21.64 7.25
CA SER A 79 4.91 21.42 7.19
C SER A 79 4.60 19.94 7.44
N LYS A 80 3.77 19.68 8.45
CA LYS A 80 3.32 18.35 8.81
C LYS A 80 1.97 18.07 8.15
N HIS A 81 1.91 16.95 7.42
CA HIS A 81 0.70 16.43 6.81
C HIS A 81 0.31 15.15 7.53
N GLU A 82 -0.73 15.22 8.36
CA GLU A 82 -1.20 14.08 9.14
C GLU A 82 -2.24 13.27 8.36
N LYS A 83 -2.16 11.95 8.49
CA LYS A 83 -3.09 10.99 7.89
C LYS A 83 -3.31 11.19 6.39
N LEU A 84 -2.23 11.40 5.65
CA LEU A 84 -2.28 11.48 4.20
C LEU A 84 -2.69 10.10 3.65
N PHE A 85 -3.78 10.08 2.88
CA PHE A 85 -4.25 8.85 2.24
C PHE A 85 -3.31 8.42 1.12
N LEU A 86 -2.76 7.20 1.22
CA LEU A 86 -1.90 6.62 0.20
C LEU A 86 -2.66 5.74 -0.78
N GLY A 87 -3.64 5.00 -0.29
CA GLY A 87 -4.39 4.05 -1.10
C GLY A 87 -5.15 3.05 -0.25
N LYS A 88 -5.73 2.05 -0.91
CA LYS A 88 -6.43 0.94 -0.25
C LYS A 88 -5.64 -0.35 -0.45
N ILE A 89 -5.49 -1.13 0.63
CA ILE A 89 -4.83 -2.44 0.61
C ILE A 89 -5.89 -3.52 0.76
N PRO A 90 -6.00 -4.49 -0.17
CA PRO A 90 -6.86 -5.64 0.01
C PRO A 90 -6.50 -6.41 1.28
N ILE A 91 -7.50 -6.81 2.05
CA ILE A 91 -7.33 -7.51 3.33
C ILE A 91 -7.68 -8.98 3.15
N MET A 92 -6.76 -9.86 3.56
CA MET A 92 -6.99 -11.30 3.57
C MET A 92 -8.03 -11.65 4.63
N LEU A 93 -9.02 -12.46 4.25
CA LEU A 93 -10.07 -12.88 5.16
C LEU A 93 -9.49 -13.68 6.33
N ARG A 94 -10.04 -13.46 7.51
CA ARG A 94 -9.62 -14.03 8.80
C ARG A 94 -8.18 -13.69 9.22
N SER A 95 -7.53 -12.72 8.55
CA SER A 95 -6.28 -12.15 9.04
C SER A 95 -6.53 -11.23 10.24
N GLN A 96 -5.47 -10.83 10.92
CA GLN A 96 -5.53 -9.92 12.07
C GLN A 96 -6.24 -8.59 11.76
N PHE A 97 -6.18 -8.12 10.51
CA PHE A 97 -6.80 -6.87 10.06
C PHE A 97 -8.22 -7.06 9.50
N CYS A 98 -8.69 -8.30 9.40
CA CYS A 98 -10.03 -8.62 8.96
C CYS A 98 -11.05 -8.30 10.06
N LEU A 99 -12.25 -7.81 9.68
CA LEU A 99 -13.34 -7.57 10.63
C LEU A 99 -13.87 -8.86 11.27
N LEU A 100 -13.66 -10.00 10.61
CA LEU A 100 -14.08 -11.31 11.11
C LEU A 100 -13.08 -11.92 12.11
N SER A 101 -11.95 -11.26 12.36
CA SER A 101 -10.93 -11.78 13.26
C SER A 101 -11.43 -11.83 14.70
N GLY A 102 -11.36 -13.01 15.32
CA GLY A 102 -11.73 -13.20 16.72
C GLY A 102 -13.22 -13.36 17.00
N LEU A 103 -14.08 -13.35 15.96
CA LEU A 103 -15.50 -13.62 16.10
C LEU A 103 -15.77 -15.12 16.32
N ASN A 104 -16.77 -15.43 17.13
CA ASN A 104 -17.24 -16.80 17.34
C ASN A 104 -18.27 -17.22 16.26
N ASP A 105 -18.63 -18.51 16.22
CA ASP A 105 -19.50 -19.06 15.18
C ASP A 105 -20.90 -18.43 15.15
N HIS A 106 -21.42 -18.04 16.31
CA HIS A 106 -22.72 -17.39 16.41
C HIS A 106 -22.68 -15.98 15.82
N GLU A 107 -21.68 -15.19 16.17
CA GLU A 107 -21.45 -13.83 15.64
C GLU A 107 -21.23 -13.84 14.12
N LEU A 108 -20.48 -14.82 13.61
CA LEU A 108 -20.29 -14.99 12.16
C LEU A 108 -21.62 -15.25 11.44
N THR A 109 -22.46 -16.13 12.02
CA THR A 109 -23.79 -16.46 11.45
C THR A 109 -24.72 -15.24 11.44
N GLU A 110 -24.70 -14.42 12.50
CA GLU A 110 -25.45 -13.17 12.54
C GLU A 110 -25.03 -12.17 11.46
N LEU A 111 -23.75 -12.16 11.08
CA LEU A 111 -23.19 -11.34 10.01
C LEU A 111 -23.37 -11.97 8.61
N ASN A 112 -24.09 -13.09 8.49
CA ASN A 112 -24.24 -13.86 7.26
C ASN A 112 -22.91 -14.38 6.69
N GLU A 113 -21.94 -14.65 7.57
CA GLU A 113 -20.68 -15.27 7.19
C GLU A 113 -20.65 -16.75 7.62
N CYS A 114 -20.03 -17.60 6.80
CA CYS A 114 -19.96 -19.03 7.09
C CYS A 114 -18.91 -19.31 8.16
N PRO A 115 -19.26 -19.95 9.30
CA PRO A 115 -18.28 -20.33 10.32
C PRO A 115 -17.22 -21.33 9.82
N LEU A 116 -17.58 -22.16 8.83
CA LEU A 116 -16.70 -23.18 8.24
C LEU A 116 -15.74 -22.61 7.17
N ASP A 117 -15.88 -21.33 6.82
CA ASP A 117 -14.96 -20.68 5.87
C ASP A 117 -13.55 -20.59 6.48
N PRO A 118 -12.53 -21.23 5.86
CA PRO A 118 -11.15 -21.20 6.38
C PRO A 118 -10.47 -19.83 6.26
N GLY A 119 -10.98 -18.92 5.42
CA GLY A 119 -10.33 -17.66 5.10
C GLY A 119 -9.05 -17.84 4.25
N ALA A 120 -8.05 -17.00 4.46
CA ALA A 120 -6.78 -16.97 3.73
C ALA A 120 -6.89 -16.66 2.23
N TYR A 121 -7.93 -15.95 1.82
CA TYR A 121 -8.14 -15.46 0.46
C TYR A 121 -8.57 -13.98 0.47
N PHE A 122 -8.64 -13.38 -0.71
CA PHE A 122 -9.00 -11.99 -0.91
C PHE A 122 -10.30 -11.89 -1.71
N ILE A 123 -11.06 -10.81 -1.53
CA ILE A 123 -12.22 -10.49 -2.34
C ILE A 123 -11.87 -9.25 -3.17
N ILE A 124 -11.78 -9.44 -4.49
CA ILE A 124 -11.42 -8.39 -5.46
C ILE A 124 -12.57 -8.25 -6.46
N ASN A 125 -13.21 -7.09 -6.49
CA ASN A 125 -14.38 -6.84 -7.34
C ASN A 125 -15.46 -7.94 -7.21
N GLY A 126 -15.72 -8.35 -5.97
CA GLY A 126 -16.68 -9.40 -5.63
C GLY A 126 -16.21 -10.84 -5.86
N SER A 127 -15.09 -11.05 -6.52
CA SER A 127 -14.54 -12.38 -6.80
C SER A 127 -13.52 -12.80 -5.74
N GLU A 128 -13.61 -14.04 -5.29
CA GLU A 128 -12.65 -14.63 -4.35
C GLU A 128 -11.35 -14.99 -5.08
N LYS A 129 -10.23 -14.51 -4.59
CA LYS A 129 -8.90 -14.69 -5.15
C LYS A 129 -7.94 -15.24 -4.11
N VAL A 130 -7.23 -16.29 -4.43
CA VAL A 130 -6.18 -16.86 -3.58
C VAL A 130 -4.82 -16.65 -4.20
N LEU A 131 -3.81 -16.36 -3.38
CA LEU A 131 -2.42 -16.30 -3.80
C LEU A 131 -1.78 -17.66 -3.58
N ILE A 132 -1.33 -18.27 -4.68
CA ILE A 132 -0.59 -19.53 -4.64
C ILE A 132 0.87 -19.21 -4.37
N ALA A 133 1.45 -19.88 -3.38
CA ALA A 133 2.88 -19.77 -3.09
C ALA A 133 3.71 -20.20 -4.30
N GLN A 134 4.71 -19.37 -4.68
CA GLN A 134 5.65 -19.66 -5.74
C GLN A 134 7.06 -19.68 -5.18
N GLU A 135 7.79 -20.77 -5.42
CA GLU A 135 9.20 -20.86 -5.12
C GLU A 135 10.01 -20.27 -6.28
N LYS A 136 10.85 -19.31 -5.97
CA LYS A 136 11.80 -18.71 -6.94
C LYS A 136 13.19 -18.74 -6.35
N MET A 137 14.15 -19.17 -7.15
CA MET A 137 15.55 -19.10 -6.75
C MET A 137 15.99 -17.65 -6.54
N GLY A 138 16.80 -17.42 -5.50
CA GLY A 138 17.37 -16.09 -5.24
C GLY A 138 18.29 -15.66 -6.39
N THR A 139 18.28 -14.36 -6.69
CA THR A 139 19.07 -13.78 -7.79
C THR A 139 20.57 -14.01 -7.66
N ASN A 140 21.10 -14.08 -6.41
CA ASN A 140 22.53 -14.30 -6.14
C ASN A 140 22.97 -15.77 -6.17
N THR A 141 22.04 -16.73 -6.18
CA THR A 141 22.34 -18.17 -6.20
C THR A 141 22.01 -18.82 -7.54
N GLY A 142 21.28 -18.11 -8.42
CA GLY A 142 20.83 -18.63 -9.71
C GLY A 142 21.95 -18.96 -10.69
N GLU A 143 23.00 -18.15 -10.75
CA GLU A 143 24.14 -18.39 -11.66
C GLU A 143 24.91 -19.67 -11.32
N PHE A 144 25.15 -19.96 -10.04
CA PHE A 144 25.83 -21.19 -9.62
C PHE A 144 25.01 -22.46 -9.88
N LYS A 145 23.69 -22.42 -9.68
CA LYS A 145 22.82 -23.57 -9.98
C LYS A 145 22.66 -23.81 -11.48
N LEU A 146 22.61 -22.75 -12.28
CA LEU A 146 22.56 -22.88 -13.75
C LEU A 146 23.82 -23.52 -14.31
N MET A 147 25.01 -23.14 -13.82
CA MET A 147 26.27 -23.77 -14.22
C MET A 147 26.32 -25.25 -13.85
N PHE A 148 25.82 -25.65 -12.70
CA PHE A 148 25.76 -27.06 -12.30
C PHE A 148 24.82 -27.89 -13.19
N VAL A 149 23.67 -27.33 -13.56
CA VAL A 149 22.68 -28.00 -14.45
C VAL A 149 23.25 -28.12 -15.86
N ILE A 150 23.93 -27.11 -16.38
CA ILE A 150 24.57 -27.15 -17.71
C ILE A 150 25.71 -28.18 -17.72
N HIS A 151 26.52 -28.24 -16.66
CA HIS A 151 27.59 -29.22 -16.55
C HIS A 151 27.05 -30.66 -16.44
N SER A 152 25.90 -30.86 -15.80
CA SER A 152 25.24 -32.18 -15.70
C SER A 152 24.55 -32.61 -16.99
N LEU A 153 24.23 -31.66 -17.90
CA LEU A 153 23.59 -31.97 -19.19
C LEU A 153 24.63 -32.20 -20.32
N TYR A 154 25.89 -31.77 -20.14
CA TYR A 154 26.98 -31.90 -21.14
C TYR A 154 28.17 -32.75 -20.65
N GLY A 155 28.08 -33.34 -19.46
CA GLY A 155 29.01 -34.34 -18.91
C GLY A 155 28.38 -35.75 -18.94
#